data_68c08e854278f56cd9810deb70dc8107
#
_entry.id   68c08e854278f56cd9810deb70dc8107
#
_cell.length_a   1.000
_cell.length_b   1.000
_cell.length_c   1.000
_cell.angle_alpha   90.00
_cell.angle_beta   90.00
_cell.angle_gamma   90.00
#
_symmetry.space_group_name_H-M   'P 1'
#
loop_
_entity.id
_entity.type
_entity.pdbx_description
1 polymer ?
#
loop_
_entity_poly.entity_id
_entity_poly.type
_entity_poly.pdbx_seq_one_letter_code
_entity_poly.pdbx_strand_id
1 'polypeptide(L)'
;INLVNSDIFFFQLFNFVLLKYTTNMQKDKEIFDLIDAEKNRQIEGIELIASENFTSNQVMNATGSILTNKYAEGYPGKRYYGGCQIVDEIESLAIARAKELFGACWANVQPHSGSQANSAVFFACLTPGDTILGFDLAHGGHLTHGSSVNFSGKLYNPVFYGVDEESGMLDYDKIESIAKKEQPKMIIAGASAYSRDIDFKRFREIADSVNALLLADISHPSGLIAKGILNDPIPHCHIVTTTTHKTLRGPRGGLILMGQDFDNPFGIKLKSGKLKKMSSLLDSAIFPGNQGGPLEHVIAAKAVAFGEALSEDFLYYM
;
A
#
# COMPACT_ATOMS: atom_id res chain seq x y z
N ILE A 1 10.12 -3.58 -49.45
CA ILE A 1 8.98 -2.83 -48.87
C ILE A 1 7.77 -3.78 -48.58
N ASN A 2 7.67 -4.94 -49.28
CA ASN A 2 6.52 -5.85 -49.11
C ASN A 2 6.62 -6.91 -48.03
N LEU A 3 7.78 -7.15 -47.42
CA LEU A 3 7.96 -8.16 -46.37
C LEU A 3 7.49 -7.67 -44.96
N VAL A 4 7.63 -6.38 -44.69
CA VAL A 4 7.25 -5.81 -43.37
C VAL A 4 5.72 -5.80 -43.17
N ASN A 5 4.95 -5.64 -44.22
CA ASN A 5 3.48 -5.65 -44.12
C ASN A 5 2.89 -7.05 -43.96
N SER A 6 3.54 -8.09 -44.52
CA SER A 6 3.09 -9.49 -44.35
C SER A 6 3.31 -9.99 -42.92
N ASP A 7 4.42 -9.62 -42.29
CA ASP A 7 4.74 -10.03 -40.92
C ASP A 7 3.82 -9.35 -39.89
N ILE A 8 3.50 -8.07 -40.09
CA ILE A 8 2.54 -7.35 -39.24
C ILE A 8 1.14 -7.97 -39.35
N PHE A 9 0.71 -8.31 -40.58
CA PHE A 9 -0.59 -8.95 -40.83
C PHE A 9 -0.65 -10.35 -40.21
N PHE A 10 0.42 -11.14 -40.32
CA PHE A 10 0.53 -12.45 -39.69
C PHE A 10 0.50 -12.38 -38.19
N PHE A 11 1.19 -11.41 -37.57
CA PHE A 11 1.18 -11.16 -36.12
C PHE A 11 -0.21 -10.70 -35.63
N GLN A 12 -0.89 -9.85 -36.38
CA GLN A 12 -2.26 -9.43 -36.02
C GLN A 12 -3.26 -10.58 -36.16
N LEU A 13 -3.14 -11.40 -37.21
CA LEU A 13 -3.97 -12.59 -37.37
C LEU A 13 -3.71 -13.64 -36.31
N PHE A 14 -2.44 -13.84 -35.92
CA PHE A 14 -2.05 -14.76 -34.85
C PHE A 14 -2.58 -14.31 -33.48
N ASN A 15 -2.47 -13.03 -33.15
CA ASN A 15 -3.05 -12.47 -31.92
C ASN A 15 -4.58 -12.52 -31.94
N PHE A 16 -5.23 -12.29 -33.07
CA PHE A 16 -6.69 -12.42 -33.21
C PHE A 16 -7.15 -13.88 -33.03
N VAL A 17 -6.41 -14.82 -33.59
CA VAL A 17 -6.69 -16.26 -33.42
C VAL A 17 -6.48 -16.69 -31.98
N LEU A 18 -5.40 -16.25 -31.30
CA LEU A 18 -5.16 -16.49 -29.89
C LEU A 18 -6.30 -15.90 -29.02
N LEU A 19 -6.70 -14.65 -29.26
CA LEU A 19 -7.83 -14.04 -28.54
C LEU A 19 -9.11 -14.85 -28.74
N LYS A 20 -9.38 -15.34 -29.93
CA LYS A 20 -10.56 -16.17 -30.26
C LYS A 20 -10.50 -17.56 -29.59
N TYR A 21 -9.32 -18.13 -29.43
CA TYR A 21 -9.13 -19.39 -28.71
C TYR A 21 -9.34 -19.23 -27.21
N THR A 22 -8.85 -18.16 -26.60
CA THR A 22 -9.02 -17.89 -25.17
C THR A 22 -10.45 -17.54 -24.79
N THR A 23 -11.23 -16.94 -25.71
CA THR A 23 -12.65 -16.60 -25.46
C THR A 23 -13.61 -17.79 -25.64
N ASN A 24 -13.18 -18.91 -26.22
CA ASN A 24 -14.01 -20.09 -26.46
C ASN A 24 -13.71 -21.27 -25.51
N MET A 25 -12.92 -21.06 -24.45
CA MET A 25 -12.73 -22.11 -23.45
C MET A 25 -14.03 -22.34 -22.67
N GLN A 26 -14.34 -23.62 -22.44
CA GLN A 26 -15.48 -23.98 -21.61
C GLN A 26 -15.31 -23.36 -20.21
N LYS A 27 -16.39 -22.75 -19.69
CA LYS A 27 -16.41 -22.20 -18.33
C LYS A 27 -16.08 -23.30 -17.33
N ASP A 28 -15.10 -23.06 -16.46
CA ASP A 28 -14.79 -23.93 -15.34
C ASP A 28 -15.93 -23.85 -14.32
N LYS A 29 -16.85 -24.80 -14.44
CA LYS A 29 -18.09 -24.81 -13.66
C LYS A 29 -17.81 -24.93 -12.16
N GLU A 30 -16.82 -25.75 -11.79
CA GLU A 30 -16.52 -26.05 -10.38
C GLU A 30 -16.11 -24.79 -9.62
N ILE A 31 -15.15 -24.01 -10.11
CA ILE A 31 -14.70 -22.80 -9.44
C ILE A 31 -15.75 -21.68 -9.47
N PHE A 32 -16.53 -21.57 -10.56
CA PHE A 32 -17.55 -20.55 -10.65
C PHE A 32 -18.77 -20.87 -9.77
N ASP A 33 -19.11 -22.12 -9.55
CA ASP A 33 -20.14 -22.54 -8.59
C ASP A 33 -19.69 -22.18 -7.14
N LEU A 34 -18.40 -22.32 -6.81
CA LEU A 34 -17.85 -21.91 -5.51
C LEU A 34 -17.85 -20.38 -5.34
N ILE A 35 -17.55 -19.63 -6.40
CA ILE A 35 -17.66 -18.16 -6.36
C ILE A 35 -19.10 -17.72 -6.13
N ASP A 36 -20.06 -18.36 -6.77
CA ASP A 36 -21.49 -18.07 -6.57
C ASP A 36 -21.94 -18.46 -5.15
N ALA A 37 -21.44 -19.56 -4.60
CA ALA A 37 -21.69 -19.96 -3.22
C ALA A 37 -21.11 -18.94 -2.21
N GLU A 38 -19.89 -18.45 -2.43
CA GLU A 38 -19.29 -17.40 -1.59
C GLU A 38 -20.07 -16.08 -1.69
N LYS A 39 -20.53 -15.70 -2.87
CA LYS A 39 -21.42 -14.55 -3.03
C LYS A 39 -22.67 -14.67 -2.18
N ASN A 40 -23.32 -15.85 -2.18
CA ASN A 40 -24.52 -16.09 -1.36
C ASN A 40 -24.18 -16.03 0.14
N ARG A 41 -23.05 -16.61 0.56
CA ARG A 41 -22.56 -16.52 1.94
C ARG A 41 -22.41 -15.04 2.39
N GLN A 42 -21.81 -14.20 1.55
CA GLN A 42 -21.65 -12.77 1.87
C GLN A 42 -22.98 -12.02 1.93
N ILE A 43 -23.96 -12.37 1.10
CA ILE A 43 -25.29 -11.75 1.12
C ILE A 43 -26.09 -12.15 2.36
N GLU A 44 -25.98 -13.40 2.79
CA GLU A 44 -26.75 -13.96 3.91
C GLU A 44 -26.09 -13.74 5.27
N GLY A 45 -24.77 -13.45 5.29
CA GLY A 45 -23.99 -13.28 6.49
C GLY A 45 -23.98 -11.85 7.01
N ILE A 46 -23.71 -11.71 8.33
CA ILE A 46 -23.35 -10.43 8.96
C ILE A 46 -21.84 -10.46 9.17
N GLU A 47 -21.12 -9.62 8.44
CA GLU A 47 -19.67 -9.56 8.54
C GLU A 47 -19.22 -8.61 9.65
N LEU A 48 -18.47 -9.12 10.63
CA LEU A 48 -17.95 -8.37 11.78
C LEU A 48 -16.42 -8.31 11.79
N ILE A 49 -15.74 -8.80 10.76
CA ILE A 49 -14.30 -8.70 10.63
C ILE A 49 -13.95 -7.30 10.15
N ALA A 50 -13.34 -6.49 11.02
CA ALA A 50 -13.01 -5.07 10.75
C ALA A 50 -12.14 -4.82 9.51
N SER A 51 -11.42 -5.83 9.02
CA SER A 51 -10.59 -5.76 7.81
C SER A 51 -11.34 -6.13 6.53
N GLU A 52 -12.60 -6.55 6.60
CA GLU A 52 -13.44 -6.85 5.44
C GLU A 52 -14.34 -5.67 5.08
N ASN A 53 -14.65 -5.57 3.78
CA ASN A 53 -15.58 -4.57 3.24
C ASN A 53 -16.14 -5.05 1.90
N PHE A 54 -17.20 -4.41 1.46
CA PHE A 54 -17.86 -4.71 0.18
C PHE A 54 -17.46 -3.68 -0.86
N THR A 55 -16.58 -4.07 -1.78
CA THR A 55 -16.12 -3.20 -2.86
C THR A 55 -17.20 -3.01 -3.95
N SER A 56 -17.10 -1.95 -4.74
CA SER A 56 -18.04 -1.67 -5.81
C SER A 56 -17.88 -2.62 -7.00
N ASN A 57 -18.94 -2.75 -7.81
CA ASN A 57 -18.87 -3.47 -9.07
C ASN A 57 -17.83 -2.89 -10.03
N GLN A 58 -17.59 -1.58 -10.00
CA GLN A 58 -16.56 -0.94 -10.85
C GLN A 58 -15.15 -1.40 -10.44
N VAL A 59 -14.88 -1.49 -9.15
CA VAL A 59 -13.59 -2.01 -8.63
C VAL A 59 -13.41 -3.47 -9.02
N MET A 60 -14.44 -4.31 -8.87
CA MET A 60 -14.41 -5.72 -9.28
C MET A 60 -14.19 -5.88 -10.80
N ASN A 61 -14.88 -5.08 -11.62
CA ASN A 61 -14.73 -5.10 -13.07
C ASN A 61 -13.33 -4.66 -13.52
N ALA A 62 -12.74 -3.66 -12.88
CA ALA A 62 -11.37 -3.24 -13.14
C ALA A 62 -10.37 -4.34 -12.77
N THR A 63 -10.58 -5.01 -11.62
CA THR A 63 -9.74 -6.12 -11.16
C THR A 63 -9.82 -7.32 -12.10
N GLY A 64 -11.00 -7.64 -12.66
CA GLY A 64 -11.20 -8.72 -13.62
C GLY A 64 -10.94 -8.33 -15.09
N SER A 65 -10.26 -7.23 -15.35
CA SER A 65 -10.06 -6.70 -16.70
C SER A 65 -8.90 -7.34 -17.45
N ILE A 66 -8.82 -7.03 -18.76
CA ILE A 66 -7.74 -7.47 -19.67
C ILE A 66 -6.33 -6.98 -19.21
N LEU A 67 -6.26 -6.01 -18.30
CA LEU A 67 -5.00 -5.51 -17.74
C LEU A 67 -4.20 -6.59 -17.03
N THR A 68 -4.84 -7.69 -16.64
CA THR A 68 -4.17 -8.88 -16.10
C THR A 68 -3.12 -9.47 -17.06
N ASN A 69 -3.25 -9.24 -18.38
CA ASN A 69 -2.33 -9.75 -19.38
C ASN A 69 -1.05 -8.91 -19.53
N LYS A 70 -1.02 -7.68 -18.95
CA LYS A 70 0.07 -6.75 -19.22
C LYS A 70 1.21 -6.88 -18.22
N TYR A 71 2.42 -7.04 -18.72
CA TYR A 71 3.67 -7.03 -17.95
C TYR A 71 4.35 -5.66 -18.08
N ALA A 72 4.52 -4.93 -16.97
CA ALA A 72 4.93 -3.51 -16.98
C ALA A 72 5.97 -3.18 -15.90
N GLU A 73 7.04 -3.98 -15.77
CA GLU A 73 8.13 -3.69 -14.82
C GLU A 73 8.68 -2.26 -15.02
N GLY A 74 9.00 -1.62 -13.91
CA GLY A 74 9.41 -0.22 -13.86
C GLY A 74 8.27 0.70 -13.44
N TYR A 75 8.34 1.95 -13.86
CA TYR A 75 7.41 3.02 -13.50
C TYR A 75 6.94 3.78 -14.73
N PRO A 76 5.84 4.56 -14.68
CA PRO A 76 5.38 5.35 -15.81
C PRO A 76 6.50 6.14 -16.49
N GLY A 77 6.62 6.01 -17.80
CA GLY A 77 7.68 6.62 -18.60
C GLY A 77 9.08 6.00 -18.46
N LYS A 78 9.24 4.98 -17.61
CA LYS A 78 10.52 4.28 -17.34
C LYS A 78 10.31 2.76 -17.24
N ARG A 79 9.60 2.17 -18.19
CA ARG A 79 9.33 0.73 -18.25
C ARG A 79 10.46 -0.04 -18.91
N TYR A 80 10.59 -1.29 -18.54
CA TYR A 80 11.55 -2.22 -19.14
C TYR A 80 10.99 -2.90 -20.39
N TYR A 81 9.67 -2.82 -20.63
CA TYR A 81 8.98 -3.46 -21.75
C TYR A 81 8.19 -2.45 -22.58
N GLY A 82 7.97 -2.78 -23.86
CA GLY A 82 7.14 -1.98 -24.77
C GLY A 82 5.63 -2.13 -24.52
N GLY A 83 4.84 -1.28 -25.17
CA GLY A 83 3.37 -1.34 -25.13
C GLY A 83 2.77 -0.90 -23.79
N CYS A 84 3.45 -0.03 -23.05
CA CYS A 84 3.04 0.42 -21.72
C CYS A 84 2.30 1.77 -21.71
N GLN A 85 2.04 2.38 -22.85
CA GLN A 85 1.48 3.74 -22.93
C GLN A 85 0.17 3.87 -22.14
N ILE A 86 -0.74 2.92 -22.28
CA ILE A 86 -2.03 2.95 -21.60
C ILE A 86 -1.90 2.64 -20.11
N VAL A 87 -1.08 1.66 -19.73
CA VAL A 87 -0.88 1.35 -18.30
C VAL A 87 -0.11 2.46 -17.60
N ASP A 88 0.73 3.23 -18.30
CA ASP A 88 1.38 4.42 -17.77
C ASP A 88 0.35 5.51 -17.40
N GLU A 89 -0.68 5.69 -18.24
CA GLU A 89 -1.78 6.61 -17.95
C GLU A 89 -2.63 6.11 -16.77
N ILE A 90 -2.91 4.81 -16.71
CA ILE A 90 -3.67 4.19 -15.60
C ILE A 90 -2.93 4.34 -14.28
N GLU A 91 -1.66 3.99 -14.23
CA GLU A 91 -0.87 4.11 -13.00
C GLU A 91 -0.69 5.58 -12.60
N SER A 92 -0.45 6.46 -13.56
CA SER A 92 -0.37 7.92 -13.31
C SER A 92 -1.67 8.48 -12.73
N LEU A 93 -2.82 8.01 -13.23
CA LEU A 93 -4.13 8.39 -12.69
C LEU A 93 -4.33 7.88 -11.25
N ALA A 94 -3.93 6.62 -10.98
CA ALA A 94 -3.99 6.07 -9.63
C ALA A 94 -3.11 6.87 -8.64
N ILE A 95 -1.89 7.22 -9.06
CA ILE A 95 -0.98 8.06 -8.28
C ILE A 95 -1.57 9.45 -8.02
N ALA A 96 -2.13 10.09 -9.06
CA ALA A 96 -2.72 11.42 -8.94
C ALA A 96 -3.90 11.42 -7.94
N ARG A 97 -4.81 10.46 -8.07
CA ARG A 97 -5.96 10.31 -7.16
C ARG A 97 -5.55 9.97 -5.73
N ALA A 98 -4.55 9.11 -5.54
CA ALA A 98 -4.02 8.83 -4.20
C ALA A 98 -3.44 10.08 -3.55
N LYS A 99 -2.66 10.87 -4.30
CA LYS A 99 -2.10 12.14 -3.83
C LYS A 99 -3.19 13.17 -3.47
N GLU A 100 -4.20 13.30 -4.30
CA GLU A 100 -5.34 14.19 -4.07
C GLU A 100 -6.12 13.75 -2.82
N LEU A 101 -6.44 12.46 -2.71
CA LEU A 101 -7.25 11.90 -1.64
C LEU A 101 -6.63 12.09 -0.24
N PHE A 102 -5.31 11.98 -0.14
CA PHE A 102 -4.57 12.07 1.12
C PHE A 102 -3.79 13.38 1.29
N GLY A 103 -3.81 14.31 0.34
CA GLY A 103 -2.99 15.53 0.41
C GLY A 103 -1.48 15.23 0.33
N ALA A 104 -1.07 14.12 -0.26
CA ALA A 104 0.32 13.68 -0.32
C ALA A 104 1.08 14.32 -1.49
N CYS A 105 2.37 14.61 -1.31
CA CYS A 105 3.22 15.08 -2.41
C CYS A 105 3.69 13.93 -3.32
N TRP A 106 3.82 12.73 -2.77
CA TRP A 106 4.27 11.54 -3.49
C TRP A 106 3.47 10.30 -3.06
N ALA A 107 3.25 9.38 -4.00
CA ALA A 107 2.58 8.10 -3.78
C ALA A 107 3.18 7.01 -4.65
N ASN A 108 3.28 5.77 -4.11
CA ASN A 108 3.56 4.56 -4.86
C ASN A 108 2.37 3.60 -4.72
N VAL A 109 1.75 3.27 -5.84
CA VAL A 109 0.53 2.45 -5.92
C VAL A 109 0.80 0.98 -6.26
N GLN A 110 2.07 0.60 -6.45
CA GLN A 110 2.45 -0.75 -6.86
C GLN A 110 2.46 -1.82 -5.76
N PRO A 111 2.56 -1.52 -4.44
CA PRO A 111 2.56 -2.58 -3.43
C PRO A 111 1.36 -3.51 -3.57
N HIS A 112 1.64 -4.84 -3.60
CA HIS A 112 0.60 -5.88 -3.75
C HIS A 112 -0.25 -6.03 -2.48
N SER A 113 0.27 -5.61 -1.32
CA SER A 113 -0.40 -5.66 -0.02
C SER A 113 0.17 -4.63 0.94
N GLY A 114 -0.52 -4.37 2.06
CA GLY A 114 0.02 -3.55 3.14
C GLY A 114 1.31 -4.14 3.73
N SER A 115 1.40 -5.46 3.85
CA SER A 115 2.63 -6.13 4.33
C SER A 115 3.81 -5.89 3.40
N GLN A 116 3.60 -5.88 2.07
CA GLN A 116 4.67 -5.56 1.12
C GLN A 116 5.00 -4.06 1.09
N ALA A 117 4.02 -3.18 1.32
CA ALA A 117 4.30 -1.76 1.52
C ALA A 117 5.21 -1.54 2.73
N ASN A 118 4.88 -2.14 3.89
CA ASN A 118 5.71 -2.07 5.08
C ASN A 118 7.09 -2.71 4.86
N SER A 119 7.15 -3.88 4.23
CA SER A 119 8.41 -4.56 3.90
C SER A 119 9.32 -3.69 3.03
N ALA A 120 8.76 -3.01 2.03
CA ALA A 120 9.52 -2.10 1.17
C ALA A 120 10.04 -0.88 1.93
N VAL A 121 9.23 -0.29 2.82
CA VAL A 121 9.68 0.80 3.69
C VAL A 121 10.82 0.34 4.59
N PHE A 122 10.70 -0.82 5.21
CA PHE A 122 11.77 -1.37 6.06
C PHE A 122 13.04 -1.63 5.25
N PHE A 123 12.91 -2.23 4.08
CA PHE A 123 14.03 -2.51 3.18
C PHE A 123 14.74 -1.23 2.69
N ALA A 124 13.98 -0.15 2.49
CA ALA A 124 14.55 1.15 2.09
C ALA A 124 15.24 1.88 3.24
N CYS A 125 14.78 1.68 4.49
CA CYS A 125 15.12 2.55 5.62
C CYS A 125 15.98 1.87 6.69
N LEU A 126 16.04 0.54 6.73
CA LEU A 126 16.62 -0.23 7.81
C LEU A 126 17.62 -1.26 7.32
N THR A 127 18.55 -1.62 8.19
CA THR A 127 19.46 -2.75 8.03
C THR A 127 19.04 -3.87 8.99
N PRO A 128 19.15 -5.16 8.60
CA PRO A 128 18.87 -6.26 9.51
C PRO A 128 19.59 -6.09 10.86
N GLY A 129 18.85 -6.24 11.96
CA GLY A 129 19.32 -6.01 13.32
C GLY A 129 19.04 -4.60 13.89
N ASP A 130 18.61 -3.64 13.04
CA ASP A 130 18.18 -2.33 13.54
C ASP A 130 16.99 -2.46 14.50
N THR A 131 16.96 -1.62 15.54
CA THR A 131 15.85 -1.57 16.49
C THR A 131 14.67 -0.81 15.89
N ILE A 132 13.48 -1.40 16.00
CA ILE A 132 12.20 -0.79 15.65
C ILE A 132 11.30 -0.73 16.89
N LEU A 133 10.50 0.33 17.00
CA LEU A 133 9.49 0.47 18.06
C LEU A 133 8.10 0.38 17.44
N GLY A 134 7.38 -0.69 17.69
CA GLY A 134 6.06 -0.97 17.14
C GLY A 134 4.97 -1.12 18.20
N PHE A 135 3.71 -1.10 17.77
CA PHE A 135 2.58 -1.37 18.65
C PHE A 135 2.48 -2.88 18.90
N ASP A 136 2.38 -3.27 20.16
CA ASP A 136 2.31 -4.67 20.57
C ASP A 136 1.10 -5.36 19.93
N LEU A 137 1.33 -6.53 19.34
CA LEU A 137 0.29 -7.34 18.72
C LEU A 137 -0.84 -7.69 19.72
N ALA A 138 -0.49 -7.98 20.97
CA ALA A 138 -1.45 -8.31 22.02
C ALA A 138 -2.34 -7.12 22.42
N HIS A 139 -1.89 -5.88 22.14
CA HIS A 139 -2.62 -4.64 22.43
C HIS A 139 -3.29 -4.05 21.17
N GLY A 140 -3.25 -4.74 20.04
CA GLY A 140 -3.91 -4.33 18.80
C GLY A 140 -2.99 -3.88 17.67
N GLY A 141 -1.69 -4.16 17.76
CA GLY A 141 -0.73 -3.94 16.68
C GLY A 141 -0.97 -4.85 15.47
N HIS A 142 -0.11 -4.74 14.47
CA HIS A 142 -0.13 -5.60 13.28
C HIS A 142 1.10 -6.51 13.27
N LEU A 143 1.01 -7.67 12.59
CA LEU A 143 2.12 -8.61 12.45
C LEU A 143 3.40 -7.94 11.93
N THR A 144 3.28 -7.00 10.99
CA THR A 144 4.43 -6.28 10.40
C THR A 144 5.02 -5.20 11.31
N HIS A 145 4.50 -5.02 12.53
CA HIS A 145 5.05 -4.08 13.51
C HIS A 145 6.09 -4.71 14.46
N GLY A 146 6.67 -5.86 14.10
CA GLY A 146 7.72 -6.52 14.86
C GLY A 146 7.38 -7.91 15.38
N SER A 147 6.25 -8.52 15.01
CA SER A 147 5.88 -9.86 15.48
C SER A 147 6.95 -10.89 15.11
N SER A 148 7.33 -11.75 16.05
CA SER A 148 8.36 -12.78 15.89
C SER A 148 8.10 -13.80 14.77
N VAL A 149 6.84 -13.97 14.37
CA VAL A 149 6.46 -14.86 13.25
C VAL A 149 6.52 -14.16 11.88
N ASN A 150 6.69 -12.84 11.88
CA ASN A 150 6.74 -12.01 10.67
C ASN A 150 8.17 -11.61 10.30
N PHE A 151 8.41 -11.19 9.03
CA PHE A 151 9.72 -10.71 8.59
C PHE A 151 10.26 -9.59 9.50
N SER A 152 9.38 -8.71 9.99
CA SER A 152 9.75 -7.56 10.82
C SER A 152 10.36 -7.97 12.16
N GLY A 153 9.88 -9.04 12.77
CA GLY A 153 10.46 -9.58 14.00
C GLY A 153 11.59 -10.58 13.80
N LYS A 154 11.76 -11.08 12.54
CA LYS A 154 12.86 -12.02 12.20
C LYS A 154 14.13 -11.32 11.75
N LEU A 155 14.00 -10.17 11.09
CA LEU A 155 15.13 -9.44 10.52
C LEU A 155 15.59 -8.28 11.38
N TYR A 156 14.70 -7.71 12.20
CA TYR A 156 14.95 -6.52 13.01
C TYR A 156 14.84 -6.84 14.50
N ASN A 157 15.27 -5.92 15.34
CA ASN A 157 15.17 -6.02 16.80
C ASN A 157 13.93 -5.24 17.29
N PRO A 158 12.76 -5.89 17.43
CA PRO A 158 11.54 -5.20 17.80
C PRO A 158 11.47 -4.94 19.30
N VAL A 159 11.09 -3.71 19.64
CA VAL A 159 10.60 -3.32 20.96
C VAL A 159 9.17 -2.81 20.81
N PHE A 160 8.39 -2.87 21.87
CA PHE A 160 6.97 -2.63 21.77
C PHE A 160 6.49 -1.57 22.77
N TYR A 161 5.50 -0.80 22.32
CA TYR A 161 4.63 -0.01 23.17
C TYR A 161 3.21 -0.61 23.15
N GLY A 162 2.43 -0.34 24.17
CA GLY A 162 1.06 -0.83 24.29
C GLY A 162 0.12 0.27 24.79
N VAL A 163 -1.12 -0.10 25.06
CA VAL A 163 -2.08 0.76 25.75
C VAL A 163 -1.86 0.68 27.27
N ASP A 164 -2.26 1.73 27.95
CA ASP A 164 -2.40 1.72 29.40
C ASP A 164 -3.57 0.80 29.78
N GLU A 165 -3.36 -0.07 30.77
CA GLU A 165 -4.32 -1.13 31.12
C GLU A 165 -5.62 -0.59 31.76
N GLU A 166 -5.57 0.57 32.43
CA GLU A 166 -6.74 1.14 33.10
C GLU A 166 -7.59 1.96 32.11
N SER A 167 -6.95 2.78 31.29
CA SER A 167 -7.64 3.70 30.37
C SER A 167 -7.91 3.09 29.00
N GLY A 168 -7.15 2.07 28.59
CA GLY A 168 -7.15 1.52 27.24
C GLY A 168 -6.58 2.48 26.17
N MET A 169 -5.87 3.53 26.58
CA MET A 169 -5.33 4.57 25.71
C MET A 169 -3.81 4.43 25.55
N LEU A 170 -3.28 5.02 24.48
CA LEU A 170 -1.84 5.16 24.30
C LEU A 170 -1.29 6.18 25.31
N ASP A 171 -0.29 5.77 26.07
CA ASP A 171 0.48 6.65 26.97
C ASP A 171 1.73 7.15 26.22
N TYR A 172 1.65 8.35 25.66
CA TYR A 172 2.73 8.93 24.87
C TYR A 172 4.00 9.21 25.67
N ASP A 173 3.92 9.49 26.96
CA ASP A 173 5.09 9.73 27.81
C ASP A 173 5.84 8.41 28.08
N LYS A 174 5.10 7.32 28.24
CA LYS A 174 5.67 5.97 28.32
C LYS A 174 6.31 5.56 26.99
N ILE A 175 5.66 5.85 25.86
CA ILE A 175 6.22 5.61 24.50
C ILE A 175 7.52 6.38 24.34
N GLU A 176 7.56 7.66 24.73
CA GLU A 176 8.77 8.49 24.66
C GLU A 176 9.89 7.93 25.53
N SER A 177 9.57 7.46 26.74
CA SER A 177 10.52 6.83 27.66
C SER A 177 11.14 5.56 27.07
N ILE A 178 10.31 4.72 26.41
CA ILE A 178 10.78 3.52 25.70
C ILE A 178 11.68 3.94 24.53
N ALA A 179 11.25 4.90 23.70
CA ALA A 179 12.04 5.36 22.57
C ALA A 179 13.41 5.91 22.99
N LYS A 180 13.46 6.71 24.06
CA LYS A 180 14.72 7.24 24.61
C LYS A 180 15.64 6.14 25.13
N LYS A 181 15.10 5.09 25.73
CA LYS A 181 15.87 3.97 26.26
C LYS A 181 16.42 3.08 25.14
N GLU A 182 15.58 2.72 24.20
CA GLU A 182 15.87 1.68 23.19
C GLU A 182 16.47 2.24 21.88
N GLN A 183 16.40 3.58 21.67
CA GLN A 183 16.99 4.29 20.52
C GLN A 183 16.63 3.65 19.17
N PRO A 184 15.33 3.45 18.85
CA PRO A 184 14.93 2.81 17.62
C PRO A 184 15.33 3.64 16.38
N LYS A 185 15.59 2.97 15.26
CA LYS A 185 15.78 3.63 13.96
C LYS A 185 14.45 4.00 13.30
N MET A 186 13.38 3.31 13.65
CA MET A 186 12.04 3.56 13.17
C MET A 186 11.01 3.36 14.27
N ILE A 187 10.06 4.29 14.37
CA ILE A 187 8.85 4.17 15.18
C ILE A 187 7.68 3.93 14.22
N ILE A 188 6.82 2.97 14.55
CA ILE A 188 5.65 2.61 13.76
C ILE A 188 4.40 3.00 14.54
N ALA A 189 3.67 4.00 14.06
CA ALA A 189 2.40 4.46 14.59
C ALA A 189 1.25 3.86 13.76
N GLY A 190 0.43 3.02 14.37
CA GLY A 190 -0.68 2.37 13.67
C GLY A 190 -1.17 1.14 14.41
N ALA A 191 -2.40 0.74 14.12
CA ALA A 191 -3.04 -0.37 14.80
C ALA A 191 -3.99 -1.13 13.88
N SER A 192 -4.21 -2.41 14.20
CA SER A 192 -5.28 -3.24 13.62
C SER A 192 -6.55 -3.23 14.48
N ALA A 193 -6.41 -3.09 15.80
CA ALA A 193 -7.51 -3.22 16.76
C ALA A 193 -7.42 -2.17 17.89
N TYR A 194 -7.30 -0.91 17.50
CA TYR A 194 -7.31 0.22 18.44
C TYR A 194 -8.44 1.18 18.04
N SER A 195 -9.41 1.37 18.93
CA SER A 195 -10.65 2.10 18.63
C SER A 195 -10.59 3.60 18.95
N ARG A 196 -9.41 4.12 19.27
CA ARG A 196 -9.19 5.54 19.55
C ARG A 196 -8.36 6.17 18.44
N ASP A 197 -8.40 7.49 18.35
CA ASP A 197 -7.59 8.23 17.40
C ASP A 197 -6.12 8.25 17.85
N ILE A 198 -5.20 8.45 16.91
CA ILE A 198 -3.75 8.47 17.15
C ILE A 198 -3.26 9.91 16.98
N ASP A 199 -2.50 10.42 17.96
CA ASP A 199 -1.82 11.71 17.85
C ASP A 199 -0.48 11.53 17.11
N PHE A 200 -0.53 11.66 15.78
CA PHE A 200 0.66 11.55 14.93
C PHE A 200 1.66 12.69 15.15
N LYS A 201 1.19 13.86 15.61
CA LYS A 201 2.08 14.99 15.95
C LYS A 201 2.93 14.62 17.16
N ARG A 202 2.32 14.05 18.20
CA ARG A 202 3.05 13.63 19.39
C ARG A 202 4.02 12.47 19.07
N PHE A 203 3.62 11.52 18.22
CA PHE A 203 4.55 10.50 17.71
C PHE A 203 5.74 11.12 16.95
N ARG A 204 5.51 12.18 16.17
CA ARG A 204 6.59 12.89 15.47
C ARG A 204 7.57 13.53 16.44
N GLU A 205 7.11 14.20 17.46
CA GLU A 205 7.95 14.79 18.50
C GLU A 205 8.82 13.72 19.19
N ILE A 206 8.23 12.56 19.48
CA ILE A 206 8.96 11.41 20.05
C ILE A 206 10.03 10.91 19.07
N ALA A 207 9.68 10.70 17.82
CA ALA A 207 10.61 10.22 16.79
C ALA A 207 11.80 11.18 16.60
N ASP A 208 11.53 12.48 16.52
CA ASP A 208 12.55 13.52 16.39
C ASP A 208 13.49 13.56 17.61
N SER A 209 12.97 13.29 18.83
CA SER A 209 13.77 13.30 20.06
C SER A 209 14.85 12.21 20.09
N VAL A 210 14.72 11.17 19.27
CA VAL A 210 15.66 10.03 19.19
C VAL A 210 16.24 9.84 17.77
N ASN A 211 16.01 10.80 16.85
CA ASN A 211 16.43 10.73 15.45
C ASN A 211 15.91 9.48 14.72
N ALA A 212 14.71 9.02 15.04
CA ALA A 212 14.05 7.91 14.38
C ALA A 212 13.21 8.38 13.18
N LEU A 213 13.06 7.52 12.17
CA LEU A 213 12.02 7.72 11.16
C LEU A 213 10.65 7.35 11.77
N LEU A 214 9.61 8.11 11.42
CA LEU A 214 8.24 7.79 11.80
C LEU A 214 7.48 7.23 10.60
N LEU A 215 7.03 5.99 10.71
CA LEU A 215 6.13 5.32 9.78
C LEU A 215 4.72 5.31 10.39
N ALA A 216 3.72 5.80 9.67
CA ALA A 216 2.31 5.56 10.03
C ALA A 216 1.74 4.44 9.17
N ASP A 217 1.25 3.37 9.80
CA ASP A 217 0.44 2.34 9.13
C ASP A 217 -1.04 2.58 9.44
N ILE A 218 -1.74 3.20 8.48
CA ILE A 218 -3.14 3.60 8.62
C ILE A 218 -4.10 2.63 7.92
N SER A 219 -3.71 1.39 7.76
CA SER A 219 -4.46 0.40 6.96
C SER A 219 -5.93 0.27 7.36
N HIS A 220 -6.26 0.27 8.65
CA HIS A 220 -7.64 0.17 9.11
C HIS A 220 -8.44 1.47 8.95
N PRO A 221 -7.97 2.62 9.49
CA PRO A 221 -8.73 3.87 9.48
C PRO A 221 -8.59 4.71 8.21
N SER A 222 -7.92 4.23 7.16
CA SER A 222 -7.52 5.05 6.01
C SER A 222 -8.69 5.76 5.30
N GLY A 223 -9.87 5.16 5.22
CA GLY A 223 -11.06 5.81 4.67
C GLY A 223 -11.55 6.98 5.53
N LEU A 224 -11.55 6.80 6.85
CA LEU A 224 -11.92 7.83 7.83
C LEU A 224 -10.93 9.00 7.81
N ILE A 225 -9.63 8.70 7.75
CA ILE A 225 -8.56 9.69 7.64
C ILE A 225 -8.68 10.47 6.33
N ALA A 226 -8.89 9.79 5.21
CA ALA A 226 -9.04 10.41 3.89
C ALA A 226 -10.23 11.39 3.81
N LYS A 227 -11.24 11.23 4.67
CA LYS A 227 -12.40 12.13 4.78
C LYS A 227 -12.30 13.11 5.95
N GLY A 228 -11.15 13.20 6.63
CA GLY A 228 -10.91 14.14 7.72
C GLY A 228 -11.68 13.85 9.00
N ILE A 229 -12.16 12.62 9.18
CA ILE A 229 -12.89 12.19 10.40
C ILE A 229 -11.91 11.87 11.54
N LEU A 230 -10.71 11.39 11.20
CA LEU A 230 -9.64 11.10 12.14
C LEU A 230 -8.38 11.91 11.80
N ASN A 231 -7.44 11.99 12.74
CA ASN A 231 -6.19 12.72 12.60
C ASN A 231 -5.41 12.29 11.36
N ASP A 232 -4.90 13.27 10.62
CA ASP A 232 -4.12 13.06 9.41
C ASP A 232 -2.63 12.84 9.73
N PRO A 233 -2.03 11.69 9.35
CA PRO A 233 -0.60 11.44 9.52
C PRO A 233 0.29 12.18 8.50
N ILE A 234 -0.26 12.58 7.34
CA ILE A 234 0.53 13.11 6.21
C ILE A 234 1.39 14.32 6.58
N PRO A 235 0.91 15.31 7.36
CA PRO A 235 1.75 16.45 7.76
C PRO A 235 2.83 16.09 8.79
N HIS A 236 2.69 14.97 9.48
CA HIS A 236 3.51 14.66 10.66
C HIS A 236 4.48 13.51 10.41
N CYS A 237 4.08 12.50 9.65
CA CYS A 237 4.88 11.29 9.48
C CYS A 237 5.85 11.39 8.31
N HIS A 238 7.01 10.75 8.43
CA HIS A 238 7.98 10.68 7.34
C HIS A 238 7.45 9.87 6.17
N ILE A 239 6.82 8.73 6.47
CA ILE A 239 6.25 7.79 5.51
C ILE A 239 4.92 7.31 6.05
N VAL A 240 3.94 7.13 5.17
CA VAL A 240 2.63 6.58 5.50
C VAL A 240 2.37 5.37 4.62
N THR A 241 1.93 4.27 5.20
CA THR A 241 1.48 3.08 4.46
C THR A 241 0.02 2.79 4.74
N THR A 242 -0.65 2.21 3.79
CA THR A 242 -2.01 1.72 3.97
C THR A 242 -2.33 0.53 3.05
N THR A 243 -3.34 -0.23 3.42
CA THR A 243 -4.05 -1.12 2.49
C THR A 243 -5.13 -0.34 1.75
N THR A 244 -5.60 -0.90 0.63
CA THR A 244 -6.64 -0.27 -0.18
C THR A 244 -8.03 -0.93 -0.03
N HIS A 245 -8.13 -2.05 0.70
CA HIS A 245 -9.30 -2.93 0.71
C HIS A 245 -10.09 -2.97 2.04
N LYS A 246 -9.76 -2.10 3.01
CA LYS A 246 -10.48 -2.00 4.29
C LYS A 246 -11.49 -0.85 4.23
N THR A 247 -11.37 0.16 5.06
CA THR A 247 -12.28 1.32 5.01
C THR A 247 -12.23 2.07 3.68
N LEU A 248 -11.12 2.03 2.92
CA LEU A 248 -11.07 2.57 1.56
C LEU A 248 -11.92 1.82 0.53
N ARG A 249 -12.42 0.63 0.86
CA ARG A 249 -13.35 -0.16 0.02
C ARG A 249 -12.85 -0.42 -1.41
N GLY A 250 -11.53 -0.51 -1.58
CA GLY A 250 -10.87 -0.79 -2.86
C GLY A 250 -10.49 -2.26 -3.06
N PRO A 251 -9.68 -2.54 -4.09
CA PRO A 251 -9.14 -3.88 -4.31
C PRO A 251 -8.11 -4.23 -3.23
N ARG A 252 -7.83 -5.51 -3.04
CA ARG A 252 -6.73 -5.95 -2.18
C ARG A 252 -5.41 -5.44 -2.75
N GLY A 253 -4.70 -4.64 -1.95
CA GLY A 253 -3.46 -4.00 -2.34
C GLY A 253 -2.89 -3.13 -1.22
N GLY A 254 -1.75 -2.51 -1.47
CA GLY A 254 -1.09 -1.56 -0.59
C GLY A 254 -0.79 -0.23 -1.28
N LEU A 255 -0.41 0.76 -0.49
CA LEU A 255 -0.09 2.11 -0.92
C LEU A 255 0.98 2.66 0.01
N ILE A 256 1.94 3.42 -0.55
CA ILE A 256 2.92 4.20 0.24
C ILE A 256 2.76 5.66 -0.14
N LEU A 257 2.76 6.53 0.86
CA LEU A 257 2.56 7.96 0.72
C LEU A 257 3.62 8.75 1.49
N MET A 258 3.89 9.97 1.03
CA MET A 258 4.66 10.97 1.78
C MET A 258 4.02 12.35 1.62
N GLY A 259 3.93 13.10 2.73
CA GLY A 259 3.50 14.51 2.73
C GLY A 259 4.58 15.45 2.18
N GLN A 260 5.84 15.09 2.40
CA GLN A 260 7.00 15.82 1.88
C GLN A 260 8.07 14.83 1.46
N ASP A 261 8.65 15.01 0.26
CA ASP A 261 9.82 14.24 -0.17
C ASP A 261 11.11 14.91 0.36
N PHE A 262 12.00 14.11 0.93
CA PHE A 262 13.21 14.59 1.59
C PHE A 262 14.46 13.83 1.12
N ASP A 263 15.62 14.40 1.38
CA ASP A 263 16.89 13.74 1.11
C ASP A 263 17.07 12.57 2.08
N ASN A 264 17.47 11.41 1.58
CA ASN A 264 17.62 10.25 2.44
C ASN A 264 18.64 10.49 3.55
N PRO A 265 18.37 10.07 4.80
CA PRO A 265 19.27 10.28 5.93
C PRO A 265 20.46 9.29 5.95
N PHE A 266 20.51 8.36 5.00
CA PHE A 266 21.51 7.28 4.94
C PHE A 266 22.76 7.65 4.13
N GLY A 267 22.83 8.86 3.58
CA GLY A 267 23.96 9.32 2.78
C GLY A 267 24.07 8.69 1.38
N ILE A 268 23.00 8.01 0.91
CA ILE A 268 22.98 7.37 -0.41
C ILE A 268 22.92 8.43 -1.50
N LYS A 269 23.89 8.40 -2.42
CA LYS A 269 24.09 9.43 -3.46
C LYS A 269 23.79 8.90 -4.86
N LEU A 270 23.37 9.82 -5.71
CA LEU A 270 23.34 9.66 -7.17
C LEU A 270 24.77 9.69 -7.73
N LYS A 271 24.93 9.25 -8.98
CA LYS A 271 26.22 9.40 -9.72
C LYS A 271 26.69 10.87 -9.80
N SER A 272 25.77 11.83 -9.74
CA SER A 272 26.07 13.26 -9.71
C SER A 272 26.61 13.78 -8.37
N GLY A 273 26.71 12.95 -7.34
CA GLY A 273 27.11 13.31 -5.98
C GLY A 273 25.98 13.88 -5.10
N LYS A 274 24.81 14.20 -5.64
CA LYS A 274 23.63 14.63 -4.88
C LYS A 274 23.01 13.48 -4.10
N LEU A 275 22.46 13.76 -2.92
CA LEU A 275 21.68 12.76 -2.16
C LEU A 275 20.49 12.30 -2.99
N LYS A 276 20.17 11.01 -2.92
CA LYS A 276 18.92 10.49 -3.47
C LYS A 276 17.76 10.96 -2.62
N LYS A 277 16.63 11.27 -3.26
CA LYS A 277 15.36 11.51 -2.57
C LYS A 277 14.81 10.22 -1.96
N MET A 278 14.06 10.35 -0.85
CA MET A 278 13.46 9.21 -0.17
C MET A 278 12.46 8.49 -1.07
N SER A 279 11.68 9.24 -1.87
CA SER A 279 10.81 8.68 -2.91
C SER A 279 11.53 7.70 -3.84
N SER A 280 12.73 8.06 -4.27
CA SER A 280 13.53 7.22 -5.17
C SER A 280 14.04 5.93 -4.50
N LEU A 281 14.27 5.96 -3.18
CA LEU A 281 14.64 4.75 -2.42
C LEU A 281 13.43 3.84 -2.24
N LEU A 282 12.26 4.41 -1.91
CA LEU A 282 11.02 3.67 -1.75
C LEU A 282 10.57 3.02 -3.08
N ASP A 283 10.65 3.76 -4.20
CA ASP A 283 10.41 3.17 -5.53
C ASP A 283 11.35 1.99 -5.81
N SER A 284 12.64 2.17 -5.55
CA SER A 284 13.63 1.09 -5.74
C SER A 284 13.40 -0.11 -4.80
N ALA A 285 12.88 0.12 -3.61
CA ALA A 285 12.56 -0.92 -2.64
C ALA A 285 11.32 -1.73 -3.05
N ILE A 286 10.36 -1.12 -3.73
CA ILE A 286 9.25 -1.83 -4.36
C ILE A 286 9.75 -2.58 -5.59
N PHE A 287 10.23 -1.86 -6.60
CA PHE A 287 10.77 -2.46 -7.82
C PHE A 287 12.16 -1.91 -8.12
N PRO A 288 13.17 -2.78 -8.25
CA PRO A 288 13.11 -4.24 -8.25
C PRO A 288 13.33 -4.90 -6.86
N GLY A 289 13.25 -4.15 -5.76
CA GLY A 289 13.67 -4.62 -4.43
C GLY A 289 12.84 -5.77 -3.86
N ASN A 290 11.50 -5.64 -3.90
CA ASN A 290 10.56 -6.60 -3.31
C ASN A 290 9.59 -7.25 -4.32
N GLN A 291 9.38 -6.60 -5.46
CA GLN A 291 8.39 -7.01 -6.45
C GLN A 291 9.00 -7.04 -7.84
N GLY A 292 8.38 -7.81 -8.77
CA GLY A 292 8.59 -7.77 -10.20
C GLY A 292 7.53 -6.90 -10.88
N GLY A 293 6.85 -7.44 -11.91
CA GLY A 293 5.80 -6.72 -12.63
C GLY A 293 4.64 -6.30 -11.73
N PRO A 294 4.19 -5.05 -11.83
CA PRO A 294 3.05 -4.55 -11.10
C PRO A 294 1.75 -5.23 -11.57
N LEU A 295 0.76 -5.28 -10.66
CA LEU A 295 -0.57 -5.82 -10.97
C LEU A 295 -1.43 -4.71 -11.57
N GLU A 296 -1.33 -4.49 -12.88
CA GLU A 296 -1.97 -3.34 -13.55
C GLU A 296 -3.50 -3.34 -13.42
N HIS A 297 -4.13 -4.52 -13.39
CA HIS A 297 -5.57 -4.66 -13.11
C HIS A 297 -5.94 -4.22 -11.69
N VAL A 298 -5.07 -4.47 -10.72
CA VAL A 298 -5.26 -3.99 -9.33
C VAL A 298 -5.00 -2.49 -9.24
N ILE A 299 -4.00 -1.96 -9.95
CA ILE A 299 -3.72 -0.52 -10.00
C ILE A 299 -4.90 0.24 -10.62
N ALA A 300 -5.48 -0.27 -11.70
CA ALA A 300 -6.70 0.29 -12.28
C ALA A 300 -7.87 0.28 -11.28
N ALA A 301 -8.03 -0.81 -10.54
CA ALA A 301 -9.05 -0.92 -9.51
C ALA A 301 -8.79 0.04 -8.33
N LYS A 302 -7.52 0.28 -7.96
CA LYS A 302 -7.14 1.34 -7.00
C LYS A 302 -7.54 2.73 -7.52
N ALA A 303 -7.27 3.01 -8.81
CA ALA A 303 -7.67 4.28 -9.42
C ALA A 303 -9.20 4.50 -9.33
N VAL A 304 -10.00 3.45 -9.57
CA VAL A 304 -11.46 3.51 -9.39
C VAL A 304 -11.82 3.80 -7.93
N ALA A 305 -11.28 3.02 -6.99
CA ALA A 305 -11.59 3.15 -5.56
C ALA A 305 -11.21 4.54 -5.01
N PHE A 306 -10.06 5.09 -5.40
CA PHE A 306 -9.65 6.44 -5.00
C PHE A 306 -10.58 7.50 -5.61
N GLY A 307 -11.05 7.31 -6.85
CA GLY A 307 -12.06 8.18 -7.47
C GLY A 307 -13.39 8.15 -6.71
N GLU A 308 -13.84 6.97 -6.30
CA GLU A 308 -15.02 6.82 -5.44
C GLU A 308 -14.81 7.49 -4.07
N ALA A 309 -13.64 7.31 -3.47
CA ALA A 309 -13.32 7.89 -2.17
C ALA A 309 -13.19 9.43 -2.18
N LEU A 310 -12.90 10.04 -3.33
CA LEU A 310 -12.90 11.49 -3.50
C LEU A 310 -14.32 12.09 -3.51
N SER A 311 -15.35 11.29 -3.83
CA SER A 311 -16.73 11.77 -3.89
C SER A 311 -17.31 12.17 -2.53
N GLU A 312 -18.37 13.00 -2.55
CA GLU A 312 -19.13 13.35 -1.36
C GLU A 312 -19.88 12.15 -0.77
N ASP A 313 -20.37 11.25 -1.62
CA ASP A 313 -21.08 10.04 -1.19
C ASP A 313 -20.22 9.15 -0.30
N PHE A 314 -18.90 9.17 -0.51
CA PHE A 314 -17.99 8.39 0.33
C PHE A 314 -17.91 8.92 1.77
N LEU A 315 -18.14 10.22 1.99
CA LEU A 315 -18.21 10.79 3.34
C LEU A 315 -19.43 10.25 4.11
N TYR A 316 -20.57 10.10 3.43
CA TYR A 316 -21.75 9.50 4.06
C TYR A 316 -21.57 8.00 4.36
N TYR A 317 -20.72 7.34 3.61
CA TYR A 317 -20.37 5.94 3.83
C TYR A 317 -19.45 5.76 5.04
N MET A 318 -18.54 6.70 5.34
CA MET A 318 -17.60 6.67 6.47
C MET A 318 -18.28 7.08 7.78
#